data_bf8f8a3df180c687a36d5d5963d4bcd0
#
_entry.id   bf8f8a3df180c687a36d5d5963d4bcd0
#
_cell.length_a   1.000
_cell.length_b   1.000
_cell.length_c   1.000
_cell.angle_alpha   90.00
_cell.angle_beta   90.00
_cell.angle_gamma   90.00
#
_symmetry.space_group_name_H-M   'P 1'
#
loop_
_entity.id
_entity.type
_entity.pdbx_description
1 polymer ?
#
loop_
_entity_poly.entity_id
_entity_poly.type
_entity_poly.pdbx_seq_one_letter_code
_entity_poly.pdbx_strand_id
1 'polypeptide(L)'
;MGESALVTGASGFLGGHVVRDLRAHGYAVTAAGRRAEALPDGPTFVGDLDALAGADVAADVVVHCAALSSPWGRWSEFEHANVTGTARVLEYARRVGARRLVHVSSPGIYAAPRDRLAIREHEVDPSRPMNHYIRSKLHAEALLRAASADPTGPEVVVLRPRGIIGAGDPGLVPRLLRVHERVGVPLLHGGRGLVDLTAVENVALAVRLAAEVPGAAGTAFNITNGDPRPFVSLLDQLLTGLGLPLRHRRLPAELVYGVAGVLEAVCGVLPGRPEPPVTRYTVSTITHSQTLDISRAREVLGYEPVVTVDESLASYAEAYSATPGGAARG
;
A
#
# COMPACT_ATOMS: atom_id res chain seq x y z
N MET A 1 1.42 5.78 -31.68
CA MET A 1 1.42 4.64 -30.73
C MET A 1 1.29 5.23 -29.36
N GLY A 2 0.53 4.63 -28.46
CA GLY A 2 0.43 5.09 -27.08
C GLY A 2 1.76 4.97 -26.35
N GLU A 3 1.92 5.73 -25.26
CA GLU A 3 3.12 5.72 -24.41
C GLU A 3 3.30 4.32 -23.78
N SER A 4 4.52 3.84 -23.67
CA SER A 4 4.82 2.53 -23.08
C SER A 4 5.02 2.61 -21.57
N ALA A 5 4.47 1.64 -20.82
CA ALA A 5 4.62 1.57 -19.38
C ALA A 5 5.05 0.18 -18.91
N LEU A 6 5.95 0.11 -17.93
CA LEU A 6 6.27 -1.12 -17.22
C LEU A 6 5.78 -1.02 -15.79
N VAL A 7 4.98 -2.02 -15.35
CA VAL A 7 4.44 -2.06 -13.98
C VAL A 7 5.03 -3.25 -13.23
N THR A 8 5.87 -2.99 -12.22
CA THR A 8 6.38 -4.05 -11.33
C THR A 8 5.35 -4.38 -10.25
N GLY A 9 5.37 -5.63 -9.77
CA GLY A 9 4.35 -6.08 -8.82
C GLY A 9 2.96 -6.23 -9.45
N ALA A 10 2.88 -6.37 -10.76
CA ALA A 10 1.64 -6.47 -11.53
C ALA A 10 0.77 -7.69 -11.15
N SER A 11 1.36 -8.74 -10.60
CA SER A 11 0.62 -9.89 -10.03
C SER A 11 -0.02 -9.61 -8.66
N GLY A 12 0.26 -8.45 -8.06
CA GLY A 12 -0.32 -8.02 -6.79
C GLY A 12 -1.63 -7.27 -6.96
N PHE A 13 -2.33 -7.06 -5.85
CA PHE A 13 -3.62 -6.38 -5.80
C PHE A 13 -3.60 -5.01 -6.49
N LEU A 14 -2.77 -4.08 -6.01
CA LEU A 14 -2.66 -2.76 -6.61
C LEU A 14 -2.10 -2.81 -8.03
N GLY A 15 -1.01 -3.57 -8.24
CA GLY A 15 -0.35 -3.62 -9.56
C GLY A 15 -1.28 -4.10 -10.67
N GLY A 16 -2.14 -5.07 -10.39
CA GLY A 16 -3.16 -5.54 -11.35
C GLY A 16 -4.18 -4.45 -11.70
N HIS A 17 -4.62 -3.64 -10.72
CA HIS A 17 -5.50 -2.50 -10.98
C HIS A 17 -4.82 -1.41 -11.79
N VAL A 18 -3.55 -1.10 -11.47
CA VAL A 18 -2.75 -0.14 -12.24
C VAL A 18 -2.58 -0.57 -13.71
N VAL A 19 -2.28 -1.86 -13.96
CA VAL A 19 -2.17 -2.39 -15.34
C VAL A 19 -3.47 -2.20 -16.10
N ARG A 20 -4.63 -2.50 -15.47
CA ARG A 20 -5.95 -2.32 -16.11
C ARG A 20 -6.25 -0.85 -16.40
N ASP A 21 -6.01 0.05 -15.44
CA ASP A 21 -6.26 1.49 -15.61
C ASP A 21 -5.39 2.07 -16.72
N LEU A 22 -4.09 1.82 -16.71
CA LEU A 22 -3.19 2.34 -17.74
C LEU A 22 -3.54 1.83 -19.14
N ARG A 23 -3.89 0.55 -19.28
CA ARG A 23 -4.35 -0.01 -20.58
C ARG A 23 -5.64 0.63 -21.06
N ALA A 24 -6.61 0.83 -20.15
CA ALA A 24 -7.88 1.49 -20.47
C ALA A 24 -7.67 2.94 -20.96
N HIS A 25 -6.53 3.56 -20.59
CA HIS A 25 -6.17 4.92 -21.00
C HIS A 25 -5.08 4.96 -22.10
N GLY A 26 -4.93 3.86 -22.85
CA GLY A 26 -4.14 3.83 -24.09
C GLY A 26 -2.65 3.56 -23.94
N TYR A 27 -2.17 3.19 -22.74
CA TYR A 27 -0.77 2.78 -22.55
C TYR A 27 -0.50 1.37 -23.10
N ALA A 28 0.66 1.20 -23.73
CA ALA A 28 1.21 -0.12 -24.05
C ALA A 28 1.91 -0.67 -22.80
N VAL A 29 1.17 -1.46 -21.97
CA VAL A 29 1.64 -1.89 -20.65
C VAL A 29 2.28 -3.27 -20.67
N THR A 30 3.55 -3.37 -20.22
CA THR A 30 4.23 -4.61 -19.84
C THR A 30 4.05 -4.86 -18.35
N ALA A 31 3.40 -5.97 -18.00
CA ALA A 31 3.20 -6.39 -16.61
C ALA A 31 4.40 -7.21 -16.13
N ALA A 32 5.10 -6.74 -15.08
CA ALA A 32 6.29 -7.41 -14.56
C ALA A 32 6.05 -8.10 -13.20
N GLY A 33 6.47 -9.36 -13.09
CA GLY A 33 6.34 -10.15 -11.87
C GLY A 33 7.02 -11.50 -11.95
N ARG A 34 7.06 -12.22 -10.82
CA ARG A 34 7.84 -13.46 -10.67
C ARG A 34 7.14 -14.73 -11.20
N ARG A 35 5.81 -14.70 -11.33
CA ARG A 35 5.00 -15.86 -11.71
C ARG A 35 4.13 -15.49 -12.89
N ALA A 36 4.33 -16.17 -14.02
CA ALA A 36 3.61 -15.89 -15.25
C ALA A 36 2.11 -16.03 -15.10
N GLU A 37 1.67 -17.09 -14.42
CA GLU A 37 0.25 -17.43 -14.20
C GLU A 37 -0.51 -16.43 -13.32
N ALA A 38 0.18 -15.57 -12.61
CA ALA A 38 -0.39 -14.54 -11.76
C ALA A 38 -0.37 -13.14 -12.40
N LEU A 39 0.19 -13.00 -13.60
CA LEU A 39 0.24 -11.73 -14.31
C LEU A 39 -1.05 -11.50 -15.11
N PRO A 40 -1.49 -10.25 -15.26
CA PRO A 40 -2.58 -9.91 -16.16
C PRO A 40 -2.26 -10.28 -17.60
N ASP A 41 -3.27 -10.67 -18.38
CA ASP A 41 -3.12 -10.98 -19.81
C ASP A 41 -2.39 -9.86 -20.58
N GLY A 42 -1.72 -10.22 -21.69
CA GLY A 42 -1.00 -9.28 -22.55
C GLY A 42 0.52 -9.31 -22.35
N PRO A 43 1.28 -8.27 -22.78
CA PRO A 43 2.73 -8.24 -22.65
C PRO A 43 3.20 -8.38 -21.21
N THR A 44 4.14 -9.31 -20.96
CA THR A 44 4.65 -9.60 -19.63
C THR A 44 6.16 -9.70 -19.60
N PHE A 45 6.73 -9.35 -18.45
CA PHE A 45 8.10 -9.69 -18.07
C PHE A 45 8.06 -10.64 -16.86
N VAL A 46 8.55 -11.84 -17.01
CA VAL A 46 8.59 -12.85 -15.93
C VAL A 46 10.01 -12.90 -15.36
N GLY A 47 10.17 -12.44 -14.14
CA GLY A 47 11.45 -12.40 -13.44
C GLY A 47 11.34 -11.60 -12.14
N ASP A 48 12.41 -11.60 -11.38
CA ASP A 48 12.58 -10.73 -10.21
C ASP A 48 13.12 -9.34 -10.61
N LEU A 49 13.34 -8.48 -9.62
CA LEU A 49 13.83 -7.14 -9.87
C LEU A 49 15.32 -7.09 -10.24
N ASP A 50 16.10 -8.13 -9.86
CA ASP A 50 17.50 -8.27 -10.29
C ASP A 50 17.57 -8.61 -11.78
N ALA A 51 16.73 -9.54 -12.25
CA ALA A 51 16.60 -9.85 -13.67
C ALA A 51 16.07 -8.67 -14.50
N LEU A 52 15.15 -7.87 -13.93
CA LEU A 52 14.60 -6.68 -14.59
C LEU A 52 15.69 -5.64 -14.88
N ALA A 53 16.64 -5.46 -13.98
CA ALA A 53 17.72 -4.48 -14.18
C ALA A 53 18.49 -4.70 -15.50
N GLY A 54 18.61 -5.94 -15.96
CA GLY A 54 19.25 -6.33 -17.23
C GLY A 54 18.29 -6.51 -18.41
N ALA A 55 16.96 -6.41 -18.21
CA ALA A 55 15.98 -6.77 -19.23
C ALA A 55 15.87 -5.74 -20.36
N ASP A 56 15.81 -6.20 -21.60
CA ASP A 56 15.59 -5.35 -22.78
C ASP A 56 14.09 -5.19 -23.08
N VAL A 57 13.41 -4.45 -22.21
CA VAL A 57 11.99 -4.09 -22.32
C VAL A 57 11.91 -2.57 -22.35
N ALA A 58 11.36 -2.00 -23.40
CA ALA A 58 11.19 -0.54 -23.50
C ALA A 58 10.08 -0.07 -22.55
N ALA A 59 10.29 1.09 -21.91
CA ALA A 59 9.26 1.76 -21.10
C ALA A 59 9.54 3.27 -21.03
N ASP A 60 8.57 4.09 -21.44
CA ASP A 60 8.60 5.54 -21.25
C ASP A 60 8.28 5.89 -19.78
N VAL A 61 7.43 5.09 -19.14
CA VAL A 61 7.02 5.21 -17.75
C VAL A 61 7.26 3.89 -17.01
N VAL A 62 7.86 3.98 -15.81
CA VAL A 62 8.04 2.83 -14.92
C VAL A 62 7.19 3.05 -13.68
N VAL A 63 6.28 2.10 -13.38
CA VAL A 63 5.48 2.11 -12.15
C VAL A 63 5.97 1.00 -11.22
N HIS A 64 6.48 1.41 -10.06
CA HIS A 64 7.04 0.49 -9.09
C HIS A 64 6.06 0.21 -7.93
N CYS A 65 5.24 -0.86 -8.09
CA CYS A 65 4.32 -1.37 -7.05
C CYS A 65 4.88 -2.55 -6.28
N ALA A 66 5.95 -3.20 -6.78
CA ALA A 66 6.52 -4.36 -6.10
C ALA A 66 7.11 -3.98 -4.74
N ALA A 67 6.69 -4.67 -3.69
CA ALA A 67 7.24 -4.51 -2.35
C ALA A 67 6.94 -5.74 -1.48
N LEU A 68 7.79 -6.02 -0.51
CA LEU A 68 7.44 -6.84 0.63
C LEU A 68 6.67 -5.96 1.62
N SER A 69 5.35 -6.19 1.72
CA SER A 69 4.44 -5.44 2.61
C SER A 69 3.98 -6.36 3.75
N SER A 70 4.68 -6.31 4.88
CA SER A 70 4.35 -7.06 6.09
C SER A 70 4.71 -6.23 7.31
N PRO A 71 3.94 -6.28 8.40
CA PRO A 71 4.30 -5.61 9.66
C PRO A 71 5.45 -6.30 10.38
N TRP A 72 5.83 -7.52 9.96
CA TRP A 72 6.81 -8.39 10.62
C TRP A 72 7.73 -9.10 9.62
N GLY A 73 8.98 -9.30 9.99
CA GLY A 73 10.00 -10.00 9.20
C GLY A 73 11.42 -9.53 9.52
N ARG A 74 12.42 -10.13 8.88
CA ARG A 74 13.83 -9.77 9.08
C ARG A 74 14.19 -8.52 8.28
N TRP A 75 15.09 -7.70 8.83
CA TRP A 75 15.56 -6.52 8.11
C TRP A 75 16.13 -6.85 6.72
N SER A 76 16.94 -7.90 6.62
CA SER A 76 17.54 -8.31 5.34
C SER A 76 16.51 -8.62 4.24
N GLU A 77 15.34 -9.15 4.61
CA GLU A 77 14.27 -9.46 3.65
C GLU A 77 13.64 -8.15 3.12
N PHE A 78 13.37 -7.21 4.01
CA PHE A 78 12.85 -5.89 3.64
C PHE A 78 13.87 -5.05 2.89
N GLU A 79 15.12 -5.08 3.31
CA GLU A 79 16.22 -4.37 2.64
C GLU A 79 16.39 -4.86 1.21
N HIS A 80 16.47 -6.19 1.02
CA HIS A 80 16.60 -6.79 -0.30
C HIS A 80 15.38 -6.46 -1.18
N ALA A 81 14.15 -6.71 -0.69
CA ALA A 81 12.94 -6.55 -1.50
C ALA A 81 12.60 -5.08 -1.78
N ASN A 82 12.73 -4.19 -0.78
CA ASN A 82 12.20 -2.83 -0.88
C ASN A 82 13.27 -1.78 -1.16
N VAL A 83 14.50 -1.96 -0.67
CA VAL A 83 15.58 -0.98 -0.90
C VAL A 83 16.40 -1.36 -2.12
N THR A 84 16.99 -2.55 -2.12
CA THR A 84 17.76 -3.06 -3.26
C THR A 84 16.86 -3.22 -4.49
N GLY A 85 15.64 -3.76 -4.32
CA GLY A 85 14.67 -3.86 -5.40
C GLY A 85 14.32 -2.51 -6.02
N THR A 86 14.11 -1.46 -5.21
CA THR A 86 13.88 -0.09 -5.73
C THR A 86 15.10 0.44 -6.47
N ALA A 87 16.33 0.15 -5.99
CA ALA A 87 17.56 0.53 -6.70
C ALA A 87 17.64 -0.14 -8.07
N ARG A 88 17.28 -1.44 -8.19
CA ARG A 88 17.24 -2.17 -9.46
C ARG A 88 16.22 -1.61 -10.44
N VAL A 89 15.05 -1.21 -9.94
CA VAL A 89 14.03 -0.56 -10.79
C VAL A 89 14.51 0.81 -11.27
N LEU A 90 15.18 1.59 -10.43
CA LEU A 90 15.77 2.85 -10.84
C LEU A 90 16.89 2.66 -11.88
N GLU A 91 17.75 1.65 -11.69
CA GLU A 91 18.80 1.28 -12.65
C GLU A 91 18.20 0.90 -14.01
N TYR A 92 17.16 0.07 -14.01
CA TYR A 92 16.38 -0.26 -15.20
C TYR A 92 15.80 0.99 -15.86
N ALA A 93 15.09 1.84 -15.11
CA ALA A 93 14.46 3.05 -15.66
C ALA A 93 15.48 3.98 -16.32
N ARG A 94 16.65 4.15 -15.72
CA ARG A 94 17.76 4.92 -16.31
C ARG A 94 18.28 4.30 -17.60
N ARG A 95 18.49 2.99 -17.59
CA ARG A 95 19.05 2.27 -18.74
C ARG A 95 18.15 2.30 -19.96
N VAL A 96 16.84 2.17 -19.78
CA VAL A 96 15.87 2.25 -20.90
C VAL A 96 15.50 3.68 -21.28
N GLY A 97 16.02 4.69 -20.58
CA GLY A 97 15.70 6.10 -20.84
C GLY A 97 14.26 6.47 -20.46
N ALA A 98 13.67 5.80 -19.47
CA ALA A 98 12.34 6.15 -19.02
C ALA A 98 12.27 7.59 -18.54
N ARG A 99 11.26 8.35 -19.02
CA ARG A 99 11.08 9.75 -18.61
C ARG A 99 10.58 9.89 -17.18
N ARG A 100 9.81 8.88 -16.68
CA ARG A 100 9.15 8.94 -15.36
C ARG A 100 9.24 7.63 -14.62
N LEU A 101 9.50 7.73 -13.30
CA LEU A 101 9.40 6.63 -12.34
C LEU A 101 8.38 6.98 -11.26
N VAL A 102 7.24 6.30 -11.24
CA VAL A 102 6.23 6.41 -10.17
C VAL A 102 6.46 5.31 -9.15
N HIS A 103 6.81 5.69 -7.92
CA HIS A 103 7.04 4.75 -6.81
C HIS A 103 5.88 4.73 -5.82
N VAL A 104 5.30 3.56 -5.59
CA VAL A 104 4.30 3.38 -4.54
C VAL A 104 4.97 3.08 -3.20
N SER A 105 4.95 4.08 -2.32
CA SER A 105 5.44 4.01 -0.95
C SER A 105 4.32 3.64 0.03
N SER A 106 4.40 4.11 1.27
CA SER A 106 3.43 3.80 2.31
C SER A 106 3.32 4.95 3.32
N PRO A 107 2.12 5.31 3.80
CA PRO A 107 1.95 6.27 4.88
C PRO A 107 2.33 5.70 6.25
N GLY A 108 2.69 4.42 6.33
CA GLY A 108 3.29 3.83 7.53
C GLY A 108 4.50 4.61 8.04
N ILE A 109 5.19 5.35 7.15
CA ILE A 109 6.32 6.24 7.51
C ILE A 109 5.93 7.38 8.46
N TYR A 110 4.63 7.68 8.60
CA TYR A 110 4.09 8.64 9.56
C TYR A 110 3.67 8.00 10.89
N ALA A 111 3.75 6.67 11.00
CA ALA A 111 3.22 5.96 12.16
C ALA A 111 3.89 6.41 13.47
N ALA A 112 3.05 6.75 14.44
CA ALA A 112 3.45 7.14 15.79
C ALA A 112 2.38 6.67 16.78
N PRO A 113 2.73 6.37 18.05
CA PRO A 113 1.77 5.96 19.07
C PRO A 113 1.02 7.16 19.66
N ARG A 114 0.43 7.98 18.81
CA ARG A 114 -0.36 9.17 19.15
C ARG A 114 -1.24 9.57 17.98
N ASP A 115 -2.27 10.36 18.24
CA ASP A 115 -3.12 10.96 17.21
C ASP A 115 -2.33 11.93 16.34
N ARG A 116 -2.53 11.83 15.03
CA ARG A 116 -1.99 12.73 14.02
C ARG A 116 -3.05 12.95 12.95
N LEU A 117 -3.51 14.17 12.81
CA LEU A 117 -4.58 14.55 11.87
C LEU A 117 -4.03 15.43 10.75
N ALA A 118 -4.58 15.25 9.55
CA ALA A 118 -4.23 16.02 8.35
C ALA A 118 -2.70 16.08 8.11
N ILE A 119 -2.02 14.93 8.21
CA ILE A 119 -0.57 14.82 8.08
C ILE A 119 -0.15 15.20 6.66
N ARG A 120 0.80 16.14 6.55
CA ARG A 120 1.37 16.57 5.28
C ARG A 120 2.62 15.78 4.91
N GLU A 121 2.98 15.78 3.63
CA GLU A 121 4.07 14.95 3.09
C GLU A 121 5.45 15.25 3.70
N HIS A 122 5.69 16.46 4.18
CA HIS A 122 6.95 16.85 4.81
C HIS A 122 7.09 16.43 6.28
N GLU A 123 5.99 15.95 6.90
CA GLU A 123 5.97 15.59 8.33
C GLU A 123 6.51 14.18 8.63
N VAL A 124 7.41 13.68 7.81
CA VAL A 124 8.08 12.39 8.02
C VAL A 124 9.14 12.50 9.11
N ASP A 125 9.08 11.61 10.11
CA ASP A 125 10.16 11.44 11.09
C ASP A 125 10.90 10.10 10.84
N PRO A 126 12.07 10.13 10.20
CA PRO A 126 12.81 8.92 9.89
C PRO A 126 13.58 8.34 11.08
N SER A 127 13.63 9.04 12.23
CA SER A 127 14.51 8.68 13.34
C SER A 127 14.02 7.43 14.12
N ARG A 128 12.72 7.13 14.10
CA ARG A 128 12.12 6.06 14.91
C ARG A 128 11.08 5.24 14.13
N PRO A 129 11.47 4.50 13.09
CA PRO A 129 10.54 3.64 12.37
C PRO A 129 10.02 2.53 13.28
N MET A 130 8.69 2.33 13.31
CA MET A 130 8.05 1.36 14.20
C MET A 130 8.35 -0.10 13.85
N ASN A 131 8.73 -0.40 12.61
CA ASN A 131 9.11 -1.73 12.15
C ASN A 131 10.06 -1.68 10.94
N HIS A 132 10.54 -2.84 10.50
CA HIS A 132 11.47 -2.96 9.37
C HIS A 132 10.84 -2.60 8.03
N TYR A 133 9.54 -2.84 7.85
CA TYR A 133 8.82 -2.40 6.65
C TYR A 133 8.86 -0.89 6.50
N ILE A 134 8.48 -0.15 7.54
CA ILE A 134 8.53 1.31 7.55
C ILE A 134 9.95 1.81 7.28
N ARG A 135 10.94 1.22 7.98
CA ARG A 135 12.35 1.55 7.76
C ARG A 135 12.76 1.36 6.31
N SER A 136 12.36 0.26 5.67
CA SER A 136 12.70 -0.02 4.27
C SER A 136 12.05 0.98 3.30
N LYS A 137 10.81 1.41 3.55
CA LYS A 137 10.15 2.44 2.74
C LYS A 137 10.83 3.80 2.89
N LEU A 138 11.26 4.18 4.09
CA LEU A 138 12.05 5.40 4.32
C LEU A 138 13.39 5.37 3.56
N HIS A 139 14.09 4.24 3.55
CA HIS A 139 15.34 4.08 2.80
C HIS A 139 15.10 4.13 1.29
N ALA A 140 14.04 3.48 0.78
CA ALA A 140 13.69 3.53 -0.63
C ALA A 140 13.35 4.96 -1.08
N GLU A 141 12.55 5.71 -0.30
CA GLU A 141 12.26 7.11 -0.63
C GLU A 141 13.51 8.01 -0.56
N ALA A 142 14.42 7.77 0.40
CA ALA A 142 15.66 8.51 0.48
C ALA A 142 16.58 8.26 -0.73
N LEU A 143 16.66 6.99 -1.19
CA LEU A 143 17.39 6.61 -2.41
C LEU A 143 16.82 7.33 -3.63
N LEU A 144 15.50 7.30 -3.79
CA LEU A 144 14.83 7.94 -4.92
C LEU A 144 14.94 9.46 -4.89
N ARG A 145 14.86 10.08 -3.72
CA ARG A 145 15.08 11.53 -3.54
C ARG A 145 16.50 11.94 -3.94
N ALA A 146 17.51 11.15 -3.55
CA ALA A 146 18.89 11.40 -3.97
C ALA A 146 19.05 11.27 -5.49
N ALA A 147 18.34 10.31 -6.11
CA ALA A 147 18.34 10.11 -7.55
C ALA A 147 17.65 11.25 -8.32
N SER A 148 16.65 11.90 -7.73
CA SER A 148 15.95 13.03 -8.34
C SER A 148 16.82 14.29 -8.51
N ALA A 149 17.99 14.34 -7.87
CA ALA A 149 18.97 15.43 -8.07
C ALA A 149 19.74 15.28 -9.40
N ASP A 150 19.68 14.12 -10.04
CA ASP A 150 20.33 13.88 -11.34
C ASP A 150 19.35 14.24 -12.48
N PRO A 151 19.61 15.34 -13.22
CA PRO A 151 18.71 15.80 -14.26
C PRO A 151 18.67 14.89 -15.49
N THR A 152 19.58 13.92 -15.59
CA THR A 152 19.64 12.94 -16.70
C THR A 152 18.88 11.66 -16.39
N GLY A 153 18.45 11.48 -15.15
CA GLY A 153 17.65 10.34 -14.72
C GLY A 153 16.14 10.53 -14.96
N PRO A 154 15.34 9.50 -14.67
CA PRO A 154 13.89 9.62 -14.75
C PRO A 154 13.36 10.61 -13.71
N GLU A 155 12.31 11.34 -14.07
CA GLU A 155 11.55 12.13 -13.12
C GLU A 155 10.87 11.21 -12.09
N VAL A 156 11.21 11.33 -10.83
CA VAL A 156 10.67 10.48 -9.78
C VAL A 156 9.44 11.11 -9.13
N VAL A 157 8.36 10.33 -9.00
CA VAL A 157 7.15 10.69 -8.23
C VAL A 157 6.88 9.61 -7.19
N VAL A 158 6.59 10.00 -5.94
CA VAL A 158 6.30 9.08 -4.85
C VAL A 158 4.84 9.21 -4.44
N LEU A 159 4.11 8.09 -4.38
CA LEU A 159 2.74 8.03 -3.88
C LEU A 159 2.69 7.29 -2.55
N ARG A 160 1.94 7.80 -1.58
CA ARG A 160 1.75 7.23 -0.24
C ARG A 160 0.27 6.91 0.01
N PRO A 161 -0.27 5.85 -0.64
CA PRO A 161 -1.67 5.48 -0.48
C PRO A 161 -1.94 4.83 0.88
N ARG A 162 -3.02 5.23 1.58
CA ARG A 162 -3.37 4.72 2.91
C ARG A 162 -4.55 3.76 2.85
N GLY A 163 -4.41 2.58 3.49
CA GLY A 163 -5.51 1.66 3.72
C GLY A 163 -6.21 1.24 2.41
N ILE A 164 -5.44 0.69 1.46
CA ILE A 164 -5.98 0.32 0.14
C ILE A 164 -7.00 -0.80 0.31
N ILE A 165 -8.21 -0.57 -0.21
CA ILE A 165 -9.34 -1.51 -0.13
C ILE A 165 -10.02 -1.63 -1.49
N GLY A 166 -10.70 -2.75 -1.73
CA GLY A 166 -11.47 -3.03 -2.95
C GLY A 166 -11.58 -4.52 -3.21
N ALA A 167 -12.30 -4.89 -4.26
CA ALA A 167 -12.46 -6.28 -4.67
C ALA A 167 -11.10 -6.97 -4.89
N GLY A 168 -10.89 -8.11 -4.21
CA GLY A 168 -9.63 -8.85 -4.30
C GLY A 168 -8.52 -8.38 -3.36
N ASP A 169 -8.81 -7.51 -2.37
CA ASP A 169 -7.83 -7.17 -1.31
C ASP A 169 -7.34 -8.43 -0.58
N PRO A 170 -6.03 -8.75 -0.63
CA PRO A 170 -5.48 -9.94 0.02
C PRO A 170 -5.03 -9.68 1.46
N GLY A 171 -5.04 -8.45 1.91
CA GLY A 171 -4.30 -8.02 3.10
C GLY A 171 -5.11 -7.43 4.22
N LEU A 172 -5.73 -6.27 4.01
CA LEU A 172 -6.37 -5.49 5.06
C LEU A 172 -7.62 -6.22 5.60
N VAL A 173 -8.59 -6.45 4.74
CA VAL A 173 -9.86 -7.09 5.16
C VAL A 173 -9.68 -8.53 5.58
N PRO A 174 -8.95 -9.41 4.87
CA PRO A 174 -8.74 -10.79 5.32
C PRO A 174 -8.05 -10.91 6.70
N ARG A 175 -7.15 -9.98 7.04
CA ARG A 175 -6.55 -9.94 8.39
C ARG A 175 -7.58 -9.59 9.45
N LEU A 176 -8.43 -8.60 9.16
CA LEU A 176 -9.49 -8.17 10.05
C LEU A 176 -10.50 -9.29 10.30
N LEU A 177 -10.92 -10.01 9.24
CA LEU A 177 -11.84 -11.13 9.32
C LEU A 177 -11.27 -12.31 10.13
N ARG A 178 -9.99 -12.63 9.97
CA ARG A 178 -9.33 -13.67 10.79
C ARG A 178 -9.37 -13.33 12.29
N VAL A 179 -9.22 -12.07 12.66
CA VAL A 179 -9.33 -11.62 14.06
C VAL A 179 -10.78 -11.70 14.52
N HIS A 180 -11.71 -11.25 13.66
CA HIS A 180 -13.13 -11.29 13.92
C HIS A 180 -13.65 -12.70 14.21
N GLU A 181 -13.27 -13.67 13.39
CA GLU A 181 -13.67 -15.08 13.55
C GLU A 181 -13.17 -15.71 14.87
N ARG A 182 -11.92 -15.38 15.26
CA ARG A 182 -11.29 -15.99 16.43
C ARG A 182 -11.76 -15.42 17.76
N VAL A 183 -11.79 -14.12 17.88
CA VAL A 183 -11.94 -13.44 19.18
C VAL A 183 -12.85 -12.21 19.12
N GLY A 184 -13.36 -11.83 17.95
CA GLY A 184 -13.99 -10.53 17.71
C GLY A 184 -12.94 -9.42 17.57
N VAL A 185 -13.29 -8.36 16.84
CA VAL A 185 -12.35 -7.26 16.63
C VAL A 185 -12.22 -6.40 17.89
N PRO A 186 -11.00 -6.18 18.41
CA PRO A 186 -10.81 -5.33 19.57
C PRO A 186 -11.07 -3.87 19.22
N LEU A 187 -12.00 -3.23 19.91
CA LEU A 187 -12.22 -1.79 19.85
C LEU A 187 -11.36 -1.10 20.92
N LEU A 188 -10.19 -0.66 20.53
CA LEU A 188 -9.27 0.12 21.36
C LEU A 188 -9.77 1.56 21.38
N HIS A 189 -9.82 2.19 22.54
CA HIS A 189 -10.46 3.51 22.75
C HIS A 189 -11.89 3.58 22.16
N GLY A 190 -12.62 2.45 22.14
CA GLY A 190 -13.97 2.35 21.58
C GLY A 190 -14.05 2.44 20.07
N GLY A 191 -12.93 2.27 19.34
CA GLY A 191 -12.88 2.33 17.89
C GLY A 191 -13.11 3.74 17.32
N ARG A 192 -12.93 4.80 18.13
CA ARG A 192 -13.17 6.19 17.72
C ARG A 192 -12.02 6.81 16.92
N GLY A 193 -10.87 6.16 16.85
CA GLY A 193 -9.75 6.62 16.04
C GLY A 193 -10.17 6.81 14.58
N LEU A 194 -9.85 7.96 14.00
CA LEU A 194 -10.12 8.26 12.60
C LEU A 194 -9.13 7.55 11.69
N VAL A 195 -9.64 6.86 10.69
CA VAL A 195 -8.85 6.11 9.72
C VAL A 195 -9.22 6.58 8.32
N ASP A 196 -8.20 6.83 7.50
CA ASP A 196 -8.35 6.98 6.06
C ASP A 196 -8.30 5.63 5.37
N LEU A 197 -9.18 5.44 4.39
CA LEU A 197 -9.13 4.35 3.41
C LEU A 197 -8.97 4.94 2.01
N THR A 198 -8.50 4.10 1.10
CA THR A 198 -8.36 4.45 -0.32
C THR A 198 -8.90 3.30 -1.17
N ALA A 199 -9.89 3.55 -2.00
CA ALA A 199 -10.30 2.61 -3.03
C ALA A 199 -9.12 2.30 -3.95
N VAL A 200 -8.90 1.04 -4.30
CA VAL A 200 -7.77 0.64 -5.15
C VAL A 200 -7.81 1.30 -6.52
N GLU A 201 -8.99 1.58 -7.04
CA GLU A 201 -9.24 2.30 -8.28
C GLU A 201 -8.72 3.75 -8.18
N ASN A 202 -8.93 4.40 -7.05
CA ASN A 202 -8.42 5.75 -6.80
C ASN A 202 -6.88 5.77 -6.68
N VAL A 203 -6.27 4.70 -6.17
CA VAL A 203 -4.81 4.59 -6.19
C VAL A 203 -4.31 4.40 -7.62
N ALA A 204 -4.98 3.59 -8.44
CA ALA A 204 -4.63 3.41 -9.84
C ALA A 204 -4.75 4.73 -10.62
N LEU A 205 -5.83 5.49 -10.41
CA LEU A 205 -6.00 6.85 -10.93
C LEU A 205 -4.84 7.76 -10.51
N ALA A 206 -4.46 7.77 -9.22
CA ALA A 206 -3.34 8.59 -8.73
C ALA A 206 -2.01 8.20 -9.38
N VAL A 207 -1.78 6.90 -9.64
CA VAL A 207 -0.59 6.40 -10.36
C VAL A 207 -0.57 6.94 -11.80
N ARG A 208 -1.70 6.90 -12.51
CA ARG A 208 -1.79 7.43 -13.86
C ARG A 208 -1.56 8.95 -13.89
N LEU A 209 -2.21 9.71 -13.03
CA LEU A 209 -1.99 11.15 -12.91
C LEU A 209 -0.52 11.47 -12.59
N ALA A 210 0.12 10.70 -11.69
CA ALA A 210 1.54 10.85 -11.39
C ALA A 210 2.45 10.53 -12.58
N ALA A 211 2.01 9.66 -13.48
CA ALA A 211 2.72 9.35 -14.73
C ALA A 211 2.58 10.47 -15.78
N GLU A 212 1.42 11.13 -15.85
CA GLU A 212 1.03 12.07 -16.90
C GLU A 212 1.35 13.53 -16.57
N VAL A 213 1.06 13.97 -15.33
CA VAL A 213 1.04 15.40 -14.99
C VAL A 213 2.46 16.00 -14.99
N PRO A 214 2.71 17.03 -15.81
CA PRO A 214 3.93 17.81 -15.72
C PRO A 214 4.05 18.51 -14.35
N GLY A 215 5.27 18.65 -13.82
CA GLY A 215 5.50 19.30 -12.53
C GLY A 215 5.31 18.42 -11.30
N ALA A 216 4.90 17.14 -11.45
CA ALA A 216 4.85 16.18 -10.35
C ALA A 216 6.24 15.68 -9.93
N ALA A 217 7.27 15.89 -10.76
CA ALA A 217 8.64 15.41 -10.54
C ALA A 217 9.23 15.85 -9.20
N GLY A 218 9.98 14.93 -8.55
CA GLY A 218 10.66 15.18 -7.28
C GLY A 218 9.71 15.29 -6.08
N THR A 219 8.41 15.04 -6.26
CA THR A 219 7.36 15.27 -5.26
C THR A 219 6.82 13.96 -4.70
N ALA A 220 6.49 13.98 -3.40
CA ALA A 220 5.69 12.94 -2.77
C ALA A 220 4.25 13.43 -2.59
N PHE A 221 3.29 12.51 -2.70
CA PHE A 221 1.85 12.78 -2.56
C PHE A 221 1.20 11.77 -1.62
N ASN A 222 0.46 12.27 -0.65
CA ASN A 222 -0.47 11.48 0.14
C ASN A 222 -1.72 11.17 -0.69
N ILE A 223 -2.17 9.92 -0.65
CA ILE A 223 -3.33 9.48 -1.42
C ILE A 223 -4.33 8.78 -0.48
N THR A 224 -5.53 9.33 -0.39
CA THR A 224 -6.68 8.74 0.31
C THR A 224 -7.98 9.11 -0.41
N ASN A 225 -9.10 8.57 0.04
CA ASN A 225 -10.40 9.03 -0.45
C ASN A 225 -10.78 10.44 0.08
N GLY A 226 -10.00 11.02 1.00
CA GLY A 226 -10.33 12.31 1.63
C GLY A 226 -11.57 12.25 2.52
N ASP A 227 -11.94 11.07 3.01
CA ASP A 227 -13.13 10.78 3.81
C ASP A 227 -12.72 9.96 5.06
N PRO A 228 -12.05 10.60 6.04
CA PRO A 228 -11.63 9.92 7.26
C PRO A 228 -12.83 9.61 8.14
N ARG A 229 -12.96 8.34 8.54
CA ARG A 229 -14.07 7.85 9.35
C ARG A 229 -13.59 7.15 10.63
N PRO A 230 -14.43 7.10 11.71
CA PRO A 230 -14.12 6.28 12.88
C PRO A 230 -13.94 4.81 12.49
N PHE A 231 -12.91 4.17 13.04
CA PHE A 231 -12.62 2.76 12.74
C PHE A 231 -13.82 1.85 12.99
N VAL A 232 -14.58 2.09 14.07
CA VAL A 232 -15.78 1.30 14.39
C VAL A 232 -16.83 1.41 13.29
N SER A 233 -17.04 2.59 12.72
CA SER A 233 -18.05 2.79 11.67
C SER A 233 -17.69 2.03 10.39
N LEU A 234 -16.40 2.06 10.00
CA LEU A 234 -15.90 1.31 8.85
C LEU A 234 -16.00 -0.21 9.08
N LEU A 235 -15.68 -0.66 10.29
CA LEU A 235 -15.79 -2.06 10.69
C LEU A 235 -17.24 -2.55 10.64
N ASP A 236 -18.18 -1.79 11.22
CA ASP A 236 -19.60 -2.15 11.26
C ASP A 236 -20.19 -2.20 9.85
N GLN A 237 -19.86 -1.24 9.02
CA GLN A 237 -20.28 -1.21 7.62
C GLN A 237 -19.76 -2.44 6.85
N LEU A 238 -18.48 -2.75 7.01
CA LEU A 238 -17.87 -3.93 6.38
C LEU A 238 -18.53 -5.22 6.84
N LEU A 239 -18.67 -5.44 8.16
CA LEU A 239 -19.26 -6.67 8.70
C LEU A 239 -20.73 -6.81 8.29
N THR A 240 -21.49 -5.72 8.28
CA THR A 240 -22.89 -5.71 7.81
C THR A 240 -22.96 -6.06 6.34
N GLY A 241 -22.12 -5.47 5.49
CA GLY A 241 -22.06 -5.79 4.06
C GLY A 241 -21.69 -7.25 3.77
N LEU A 242 -20.91 -7.88 4.65
CA LEU A 242 -20.54 -9.29 4.58
C LEU A 242 -21.58 -10.24 5.21
N GLY A 243 -22.67 -9.73 5.80
CA GLY A 243 -23.65 -10.54 6.53
C GLY A 243 -23.10 -11.14 7.83
N LEU A 244 -22.01 -10.60 8.38
CA LEU A 244 -21.34 -11.12 9.58
C LEU A 244 -21.85 -10.42 10.86
N PRO A 245 -21.91 -11.15 11.99
CA PRO A 245 -22.35 -10.57 13.26
C PRO A 245 -21.37 -9.50 13.76
N LEU A 246 -21.89 -8.41 14.33
CA LEU A 246 -21.08 -7.35 14.94
C LEU A 246 -20.52 -7.84 16.28
N ARG A 247 -19.30 -8.39 16.27
CA ARG A 247 -18.61 -8.88 17.46
C ARG A 247 -17.49 -7.93 17.84
N HIS A 248 -17.77 -7.02 18.78
CA HIS A 248 -16.80 -6.10 19.31
C HIS A 248 -16.34 -6.48 20.71
N ARG A 249 -15.05 -6.32 21.00
CA ARG A 249 -14.50 -6.42 22.35
C ARG A 249 -13.82 -5.12 22.72
N ARG A 250 -14.32 -4.45 23.76
CA ARG A 250 -13.65 -3.26 24.31
C ARG A 250 -12.48 -3.72 25.17
N LEU A 251 -11.27 -3.37 24.76
CA LEU A 251 -10.05 -3.69 25.49
C LEU A 251 -9.26 -2.39 25.75
N PRO A 252 -8.56 -2.31 26.92
CA PRO A 252 -7.65 -1.21 27.19
C PRO A 252 -6.49 -1.23 26.18
N ALA A 253 -6.26 -0.11 25.50
CA ALA A 253 -5.25 -0.02 24.43
C ALA A 253 -3.82 -0.27 24.98
N GLU A 254 -3.53 0.27 26.16
CA GLU A 254 -2.23 0.16 26.82
C GLU A 254 -1.89 -1.30 27.14
N LEU A 255 -2.89 -2.08 27.59
CA LEU A 255 -2.72 -3.50 27.87
C LEU A 255 -2.41 -4.28 26.59
N VAL A 256 -3.20 -4.03 25.51
CA VAL A 256 -2.99 -4.71 24.22
C VAL A 256 -1.65 -4.32 23.61
N TYR A 257 -1.24 -3.06 23.75
CA TYR A 257 0.06 -2.59 23.29
C TYR A 257 1.23 -3.24 24.05
N GLY A 258 1.11 -3.39 25.38
CA GLY A 258 2.08 -4.10 26.21
C GLY A 258 2.19 -5.58 25.83
N VAL A 259 1.05 -6.27 25.68
CA VAL A 259 1.01 -7.67 25.22
C VAL A 259 1.64 -7.82 23.85
N ALA A 260 1.34 -6.92 22.91
CA ALA A 260 1.96 -6.93 21.59
C ALA A 260 3.50 -6.83 21.67
N GLY A 261 4.02 -5.98 22.56
CA GLY A 261 5.46 -5.87 22.79
C GLY A 261 6.11 -7.16 23.30
N VAL A 262 5.45 -7.87 24.23
CA VAL A 262 5.91 -9.17 24.71
C VAL A 262 5.89 -10.22 23.60
N LEU A 263 4.79 -10.28 22.82
CA LEU A 263 4.67 -11.21 21.68
C LEU A 263 5.74 -10.96 20.62
N GLU A 264 6.01 -9.69 20.28
CA GLU A 264 7.09 -9.32 19.36
C GLU A 264 8.46 -9.78 19.88
N ALA A 265 8.75 -9.61 21.18
CA ALA A 265 10.01 -10.05 21.77
C ALA A 265 10.15 -11.58 21.72
N VAL A 266 9.10 -12.33 22.08
CA VAL A 266 9.09 -13.80 22.02
C VAL A 266 9.23 -14.30 20.59
N CYS A 267 8.40 -13.82 19.65
CA CYS A 267 8.47 -14.22 18.25
C CYS A 267 9.80 -13.84 17.60
N GLY A 268 10.43 -12.75 18.06
CA GLY A 268 11.73 -12.29 17.56
C GLY A 268 12.90 -13.22 17.88
N VAL A 269 12.81 -14.01 18.97
CA VAL A 269 13.85 -14.96 19.38
C VAL A 269 13.54 -16.42 18.99
N LEU A 270 12.30 -16.73 18.62
CA LEU A 270 11.90 -18.07 18.19
C LEU A 270 12.54 -18.45 16.84
N PRO A 271 12.87 -19.76 16.61
CA PRO A 271 13.28 -20.24 15.30
C PRO A 271 12.25 -19.87 14.23
N GLY A 272 12.73 -19.41 13.07
CA GLY A 272 11.83 -18.97 11.98
C GLY A 272 11.16 -17.62 12.18
N ARG A 273 11.24 -17.02 13.36
CA ARG A 273 10.63 -15.71 13.71
C ARG A 273 9.17 -15.58 13.25
N PRO A 274 8.26 -16.43 13.72
CA PRO A 274 6.87 -16.40 13.29
C PRO A 274 6.25 -15.02 13.51
N GLU A 275 5.35 -14.62 12.60
CA GLU A 275 4.62 -13.35 12.77
C GLU A 275 3.76 -13.39 14.04
N PRO A 276 3.91 -12.42 14.95
CA PRO A 276 3.07 -12.37 16.14
C PRO A 276 1.61 -12.08 15.73
N PRO A 277 0.63 -12.61 16.47
CA PRO A 277 -0.81 -12.40 16.19
C PRO A 277 -1.20 -10.93 16.16
N VAL A 278 -0.48 -10.09 16.91
CA VAL A 278 -0.65 -8.64 16.98
C VAL A 278 0.71 -7.97 17.17
N THR A 279 0.93 -6.83 16.51
CA THR A 279 2.15 -6.02 16.66
C THR A 279 1.81 -4.66 17.27
N ARG A 280 2.78 -4.02 17.91
CA ARG A 280 2.62 -2.64 18.41
C ARG A 280 2.25 -1.66 17.29
N TYR A 281 2.78 -1.89 16.08
CA TYR A 281 2.40 -1.13 14.89
C TYR A 281 0.91 -1.27 14.58
N THR A 282 0.38 -2.51 14.53
CA THR A 282 -1.04 -2.75 14.26
C THR A 282 -1.92 -2.13 15.35
N VAL A 283 -1.56 -2.31 16.62
CA VAL A 283 -2.28 -1.68 17.75
C VAL A 283 -2.30 -0.17 17.60
N SER A 284 -1.15 0.45 17.35
CA SER A 284 -1.04 1.89 17.17
C SER A 284 -1.92 2.41 16.04
N THR A 285 -1.95 1.68 14.90
CA THR A 285 -2.70 2.08 13.70
C THR A 285 -4.22 2.07 13.91
N ILE A 286 -4.75 1.17 14.76
CA ILE A 286 -6.20 1.08 15.04
C ILE A 286 -6.62 1.85 16.30
N THR A 287 -5.66 2.23 17.16
CA THR A 287 -5.92 2.97 18.40
C THR A 287 -5.95 4.46 18.16
N HIS A 288 -5.00 4.97 17.40
CA HIS A 288 -4.79 6.39 17.20
C HIS A 288 -5.33 6.86 15.86
N SER A 289 -5.92 8.05 15.88
CA SER A 289 -6.34 8.73 14.66
C SER A 289 -5.11 9.04 13.80
N GLN A 290 -5.18 8.65 12.54
CA GLN A 290 -4.15 8.97 11.58
C GLN A 290 -4.80 9.30 10.24
N THR A 291 -4.90 10.60 9.93
CA THR A 291 -5.47 11.09 8.68
C THR A 291 -4.44 11.88 7.88
N LEU A 292 -4.57 11.87 6.56
CA LEU A 292 -3.62 12.51 5.66
C LEU A 292 -4.23 13.74 4.99
N ASP A 293 -3.42 14.79 4.85
CA ASP A 293 -3.75 15.92 3.98
C ASP A 293 -3.44 15.51 2.53
N ILE A 294 -4.44 15.60 1.64
CA ILE A 294 -4.32 15.29 0.21
C ILE A 294 -4.39 16.55 -0.66
N SER A 295 -4.32 17.74 -0.07
CA SER A 295 -4.41 19.01 -0.80
C SER A 295 -3.37 19.10 -1.91
N ARG A 296 -2.13 18.67 -1.65
CA ARG A 296 -1.07 18.64 -2.67
C ARG A 296 -1.41 17.74 -3.85
N ALA A 297 -1.98 16.55 -3.61
CA ALA A 297 -2.40 15.66 -4.69
C ALA A 297 -3.52 16.30 -5.53
N ARG A 298 -4.46 17.00 -4.89
CA ARG A 298 -5.51 17.75 -5.59
C ARG A 298 -4.96 18.91 -6.41
N GLU A 299 -4.12 19.72 -5.81
CA GLU A 299 -3.57 20.93 -6.44
C GLU A 299 -2.62 20.63 -7.60
N VAL A 300 -1.74 19.65 -7.44
CA VAL A 300 -0.67 19.36 -8.41
C VAL A 300 -1.07 18.29 -9.42
N LEU A 301 -1.67 17.18 -8.95
CA LEU A 301 -2.08 16.08 -9.83
C LEU A 301 -3.50 16.23 -10.40
N GLY A 302 -4.31 17.13 -9.85
CA GLY A 302 -5.74 17.14 -10.14
C GLY A 302 -6.46 15.90 -9.61
N TYR A 303 -5.93 15.30 -8.52
CA TYR A 303 -6.47 14.07 -7.97
C TYR A 303 -7.81 14.30 -7.30
N GLU A 304 -8.86 13.70 -7.84
CA GLU A 304 -10.18 13.61 -7.20
C GLU A 304 -10.62 12.15 -7.18
N PRO A 305 -10.93 11.59 -6.01
CA PRO A 305 -11.41 10.22 -5.89
C PRO A 305 -12.68 9.98 -6.71
N VAL A 306 -12.68 8.94 -7.53
CA VAL A 306 -13.81 8.56 -8.41
C VAL A 306 -14.64 7.41 -7.86
N VAL A 307 -14.12 6.67 -6.88
CA VAL A 307 -14.83 5.61 -6.16
C VAL A 307 -14.88 5.99 -4.68
N THR A 308 -16.06 6.00 -4.08
CA THR A 308 -16.26 6.30 -2.66
C THR A 308 -15.79 5.14 -1.77
N VAL A 309 -15.61 5.40 -0.46
CA VAL A 309 -15.32 4.36 0.53
C VAL A 309 -16.46 3.34 0.58
N ASP A 310 -17.71 3.81 0.49
CA ASP A 310 -18.91 2.96 0.55
C ASP A 310 -18.98 2.00 -0.64
N GLU A 311 -18.76 2.50 -1.85
CA GLU A 311 -18.70 1.68 -3.07
C GLU A 311 -17.58 0.65 -3.01
N SER A 312 -16.40 1.03 -2.49
CA SER A 312 -15.27 0.12 -2.37
C SER A 312 -15.52 -1.00 -1.34
N LEU A 313 -16.15 -0.68 -0.20
CA LEU A 313 -16.58 -1.68 0.79
C LEU A 313 -17.65 -2.62 0.22
N ALA A 314 -18.64 -2.08 -0.52
CA ALA A 314 -19.67 -2.88 -1.18
C ALA A 314 -19.07 -3.82 -2.23
N SER A 315 -18.21 -3.32 -3.10
CA SER A 315 -17.48 -4.12 -4.11
C SER A 315 -16.67 -5.26 -3.48
N TYR A 316 -16.02 -4.99 -2.33
CA TYR A 316 -15.35 -6.06 -1.59
C TYR A 316 -16.33 -7.13 -1.10
N ALA A 317 -17.47 -6.72 -0.52
CA ALA A 317 -18.48 -7.65 0.02
C ALA A 317 -19.12 -8.51 -1.09
N GLU A 318 -19.39 -7.93 -2.24
CA GLU A 318 -19.89 -8.66 -3.42
C GLU A 318 -18.88 -9.71 -3.90
N ALA A 319 -17.61 -9.32 -4.05
CA ALA A 319 -16.55 -10.23 -4.48
C ALA A 319 -16.32 -11.36 -3.46
N TYR A 320 -16.41 -11.06 -2.16
CA TYR A 320 -16.31 -12.05 -1.09
C TYR A 320 -17.45 -13.08 -1.16
N SER A 321 -18.70 -12.63 -1.35
CA SER A 321 -19.88 -13.50 -1.46
C SER A 321 -19.86 -14.40 -2.70
N ALA A 322 -19.22 -13.95 -3.79
CA ALA A 322 -19.05 -14.72 -5.01
C ALA A 322 -17.97 -15.83 -4.89
N THR A 323 -17.18 -15.83 -3.82
CA THR A 323 -16.12 -16.82 -3.61
C THR A 323 -16.69 -18.09 -2.96
N PRO A 324 -16.37 -19.33 -3.42
CA PRO A 324 -16.96 -20.58 -2.92
C PRO A 324 -16.84 -20.84 -1.41
N GLY A 325 -16.04 -20.07 -0.69
CA GLY A 325 -15.89 -20.13 0.77
C GLY A 325 -16.60 -19.01 1.52
N GLY A 326 -17.07 -17.97 0.85
CA GLY A 326 -17.78 -16.84 1.45
C GLY A 326 -19.28 -17.16 1.68
N ALA A 327 -19.91 -17.82 0.74
CA ALA A 327 -21.34 -18.18 0.80
C ALA A 327 -21.69 -19.27 1.85
N ALA A 328 -20.70 -20.01 2.36
CA ALA A 328 -20.92 -21.11 3.34
C ALA A 328 -20.87 -20.66 4.80
N ARG A 329 -20.74 -19.36 5.09
CA ARG A 329 -20.54 -18.81 6.45
C ARG A 329 -21.59 -17.79 6.90
N GLY A 330 -22.68 -17.65 6.10
CA GLY A 330 -23.85 -16.84 6.42
C GLY A 330 -24.91 -17.59 7.24
#